data_7c5e61ee2055940a06ba421e3035c356
#
_entry.id   7c5e61ee2055940a06ba421e3035c356
#
_cell.length_a   1.000
_cell.length_b   1.000
_cell.length_c   1.000
_cell.angle_alpha   90.00
_cell.angle_beta   90.00
_cell.angle_gamma   90.00
#
_symmetry.space_group_name_H-M   'P 1'
#
loop_
_entity.id
_entity.type
_entity.pdbx_description
1 polymer ?
#
loop_
_entity_poly.entity_id
_entity_poly.type
_entity_poly.pdbx_seq_one_letter_code
_entity_poly.pdbx_strand_id
1 'polypeptide(L)'
;MGSNSRQPGRSPSEGSEILPGIGIPLSAGLTRRDVLKYAGYGSMAAFLAACGGGQSTQSSGTATGGQFTLGSNASDPAPKQGIANINAAFTKANGGTVVTTNTVDHGTFQDQISSYLQGTPQDVFTWFSGHRMRFFAAQGLATQIDDVWDKVKSNYSGAFAESVKGSDGHIYGIPVDYYPWGVFYRKSVFQKGNYKVPTNWDDFKALCAQMQKDGLTPLALGDLDGWPAQGWFDILNLRLNGYDFHTELLTGKQKFTDSRVASIFSKWSEITSYYNPGVPGTHWQDAGNLLVQGKAGMMLIGLFVSQQFLPAGQDALNDLDFFAFPQMGTQYDAENALDAPIDVLMVSKRSPTLSKDLGQVKAYLEFWSKGSTQLINSQAQGGGVIPPANDTDTGGYTALTKKAVQIIKDAKRITQYFDRDSRPDFSGPNGMQSFLLTFLKNPKGDTHSLQGTMQQFWDSLPPEA
;
A
#
# COMPACT_ATOMS: atom_id res chain seq x y z
N MET A 1 -4.51 67.51 34.93
CA MET A 1 -3.13 67.74 35.39
C MET A 1 -2.36 66.54 34.95
N GLY A 2 -1.68 66.52 33.88
CA GLY A 2 -0.34 67.05 33.59
C GLY A 2 0.64 65.98 34.01
N SER A 3 1.56 65.46 33.30
CA SER A 3 2.34 65.80 32.11
C SER A 3 3.19 64.63 31.64
N ASN A 4 3.35 64.52 30.35
CA ASN A 4 4.55 64.27 29.53
C ASN A 4 5.88 63.87 30.19
N SER A 5 6.56 62.84 29.58
CA SER A 5 7.88 63.02 28.92
C SER A 5 8.35 61.71 28.30
N ARG A 6 8.39 61.63 26.96
CA ARG A 6 9.57 61.59 26.05
C ARG A 6 10.53 60.41 26.17
N GLN A 7 10.60 59.73 25.00
CA GLN A 7 11.62 58.80 24.48
C GLN A 7 13.08 59.34 24.58
N PRO A 8 14.10 58.46 24.41
CA PRO A 8 14.57 58.20 23.06
C PRO A 8 15.01 56.75 22.75
N GLY A 9 14.95 56.46 21.53
CA GLY A 9 15.25 55.47 20.64
C GLY A 9 16.67 54.89 20.60
N ARG A 10 16.72 53.63 20.16
CA ARG A 10 17.88 53.04 19.47
C ARG A 10 17.37 52.14 18.38
N SER A 11 17.85 52.38 17.18
CA SER A 11 17.70 51.57 15.97
C SER A 11 18.39 50.24 16.08
N PRO A 12 17.86 49.16 15.45
CA PRO A 12 18.60 47.94 15.15
C PRO A 12 19.25 48.05 13.76
N SER A 13 20.50 47.68 13.69
CA SER A 13 21.29 47.49 12.48
C SER A 13 20.73 46.38 11.59
N GLU A 14 20.55 46.71 10.32
CA GLU A 14 20.26 45.76 9.23
C GLU A 14 21.45 44.81 9.04
N GLY A 15 21.17 43.50 9.16
CA GLY A 15 22.02 42.44 8.68
C GLY A 15 21.29 41.73 7.55
N SER A 16 21.66 42.04 6.32
CA SER A 16 21.17 41.33 5.13
C SER A 16 21.93 40.01 4.96
N GLU A 17 21.28 38.87 5.16
CA GLU A 17 21.80 37.59 4.72
C GLU A 17 21.51 37.40 3.22
N ILE A 18 22.57 37.28 2.44
CA ILE A 18 22.54 36.97 1.01
C ILE A 18 22.83 35.47 0.86
N LEU A 19 21.92 34.71 0.29
CA LEU A 19 22.18 33.34 -0.16
C LEU A 19 23.00 33.36 -1.46
N PRO A 20 24.07 32.60 -1.57
CA PRO A 20 24.93 32.61 -2.77
C PRO A 20 24.21 31.93 -3.95
N GLY A 21 23.95 32.70 -5.00
CA GLY A 21 23.54 32.17 -6.30
C GLY A 21 22.36 32.85 -7.02
N ILE A 22 21.56 33.68 -6.34
CA ILE A 22 20.47 34.40 -7.03
C ILE A 22 20.31 35.78 -6.38
N GLY A 23 20.79 36.80 -7.06
CA GLY A 23 20.77 38.21 -6.59
C GLY A 23 19.37 38.86 -6.70
N ILE A 24 18.44 38.53 -5.81
CA ILE A 24 17.14 39.17 -5.73
C ILE A 24 16.85 39.51 -4.25
N PRO A 25 16.54 40.76 -3.89
CA PRO A 25 16.19 41.11 -2.52
C PRO A 25 14.74 40.72 -2.14
N LEU A 26 14.57 40.14 -0.95
CA LEU A 26 13.33 39.57 -0.40
C LEU A 26 12.25 40.61 0.08
N SER A 27 12.14 41.79 -0.51
CA SER A 27 11.21 42.80 -0.04
C SER A 27 10.21 43.36 -1.08
N ALA A 28 10.01 42.69 -2.22
CA ALA A 28 8.98 43.12 -3.16
C ALA A 28 7.98 41.98 -3.38
N GLY A 29 6.71 42.24 -3.06
CA GLY A 29 5.60 41.30 -3.30
C GLY A 29 5.45 40.99 -4.79
N LEU A 30 5.80 39.76 -5.18
CA LEU A 30 5.70 39.25 -6.53
C LEU A 30 4.24 38.97 -6.86
N THR A 31 3.75 39.50 -8.00
CA THR A 31 2.42 39.20 -8.52
C THR A 31 2.45 37.90 -9.36
N ARG A 32 1.27 37.25 -9.52
CA ARG A 32 1.14 36.03 -10.35
C ARG A 32 1.69 36.18 -11.79
N ARG A 33 1.79 37.40 -12.28
CA ARG A 33 2.31 37.71 -13.63
C ARG A 33 3.83 37.70 -13.69
N ASP A 34 4.49 37.96 -12.57
CA ASP A 34 5.96 37.98 -12.48
C ASP A 34 6.53 36.57 -12.38
N VAL A 35 5.83 35.64 -11.73
CA VAL A 35 6.19 34.20 -11.66
C VAL A 35 6.20 33.54 -13.05
N LEU A 36 5.26 33.93 -13.92
CA LEU A 36 5.18 33.37 -15.29
C LEU A 36 6.28 33.89 -16.23
N LYS A 37 6.85 35.06 -15.97
CA LYS A 37 7.96 35.59 -16.78
C LYS A 37 9.30 34.94 -16.45
N TYR A 38 9.49 34.48 -15.21
CA TYR A 38 10.74 33.84 -14.78
C TYR A 38 10.78 32.32 -15.03
N ALA A 39 9.62 31.67 -15.17
CA ALA A 39 9.52 30.25 -15.56
C ALA A 39 9.95 29.95 -17.01
N GLY A 40 9.99 30.97 -17.88
CA GLY A 40 10.30 30.82 -19.30
C GLY A 40 11.80 30.88 -19.66
N TYR A 41 12.68 31.29 -18.78
CA TYR A 41 14.11 31.48 -19.10
C TYR A 41 15.08 30.49 -18.44
N GLY A 42 14.57 29.54 -17.65
CA GLY A 42 15.39 28.60 -16.87
C GLY A 42 15.72 27.26 -17.56
N SER A 43 15.19 26.96 -18.72
CA SER A 43 15.25 25.59 -19.28
C SER A 43 16.15 25.39 -20.53
N MET A 44 17.01 26.35 -20.91
CA MET A 44 17.86 26.22 -22.10
C MET A 44 19.36 26.48 -21.93
N ALA A 45 19.93 26.55 -20.72
CA ALA A 45 21.33 26.88 -20.53
C ALA A 45 22.17 25.86 -19.72
N ALA A 46 21.73 24.62 -19.56
CA ALA A 46 22.46 23.62 -18.75
C ALA A 46 22.96 22.38 -19.53
N PHE A 47 23.09 22.43 -20.86
CA PHE A 47 23.54 21.27 -21.66
C PHE A 47 24.88 21.44 -22.41
N LEU A 48 25.69 22.44 -22.12
CA LEU A 48 27.01 22.60 -22.82
C LEU A 48 28.09 23.08 -21.88
N ALA A 49 28.44 22.35 -20.83
CA ALA A 49 29.73 22.52 -20.17
C ALA A 49 30.07 21.32 -19.27
N ALA A 50 30.41 20.17 -19.85
CA ALA A 50 31.13 19.10 -19.17
C ALA A 50 31.95 18.29 -20.17
N CYS A 51 32.91 18.94 -20.82
CA CYS A 51 34.04 18.28 -21.44
C CYS A 51 35.32 18.84 -20.82
N GLY A 52 35.92 18.10 -19.91
CA GLY A 52 37.22 18.49 -19.31
C GLY A 52 37.67 17.50 -18.23
N GLY A 53 38.34 16.42 -18.65
CA GLY A 53 39.49 15.80 -18.00
C GLY A 53 39.32 15.16 -16.62
N GLY A 54 39.04 13.85 -16.61
CA GLY A 54 39.30 12.96 -15.47
C GLY A 54 39.23 11.53 -15.96
N GLN A 55 40.39 10.92 -16.28
CA GLN A 55 40.50 9.50 -16.64
C GLN A 55 40.12 8.64 -15.42
N SER A 56 38.88 8.22 -15.33
CA SER A 56 38.54 7.01 -14.62
C SER A 56 38.46 5.90 -15.67
N THR A 57 39.32 4.92 -15.56
CA THR A 57 39.28 3.67 -16.31
C THR A 57 37.97 2.96 -16.04
N GLN A 58 36.89 3.34 -16.74
CA GLN A 58 35.71 2.51 -16.89
C GLN A 58 36.08 1.39 -17.88
N SER A 59 36.16 0.19 -17.34
CA SER A 59 36.08 -1.04 -18.11
C SER A 59 34.82 -0.97 -18.96
N SER A 60 34.99 -0.65 -20.23
CA SER A 60 33.94 -0.74 -21.25
C SER A 60 33.74 -2.20 -21.61
N GLY A 61 33.13 -2.97 -20.72
CA GLY A 61 32.39 -4.15 -21.09
C GLY A 61 31.18 -3.67 -21.90
N THR A 62 31.16 -3.95 -23.20
CA THR A 62 29.99 -3.80 -24.04
C THR A 62 28.82 -4.55 -23.38
N ALA A 63 27.90 -3.83 -22.75
CA ALA A 63 26.69 -4.41 -22.24
C ALA A 63 25.94 -5.02 -23.42
N THR A 64 25.92 -6.36 -23.51
CA THR A 64 25.14 -7.11 -24.49
C THR A 64 23.68 -7.23 -24.05
N GLY A 65 23.32 -6.63 -22.90
CA GLY A 65 22.00 -6.66 -22.33
C GLY A 65 21.06 -5.63 -22.99
N GLY A 66 19.81 -6.03 -23.19
CA GLY A 66 18.74 -5.13 -23.61
C GLY A 66 18.34 -4.16 -22.50
N GLN A 67 17.21 -3.50 -22.70
CA GLN A 67 16.55 -2.67 -21.68
C GLN A 67 15.05 -2.89 -21.74
N PHE A 68 14.35 -2.58 -20.65
CA PHE A 68 12.90 -2.48 -20.61
C PHE A 68 12.47 -1.57 -19.45
N THR A 69 11.18 -1.29 -19.36
CA THR A 69 10.63 -0.31 -18.42
C THR A 69 9.70 -0.96 -17.40
N LEU A 70 9.75 -0.49 -16.15
CA LEU A 70 8.92 -0.92 -15.02
C LEU A 70 8.15 0.27 -14.44
N GLY A 71 6.83 0.22 -14.45
CA GLY A 71 5.96 1.11 -13.69
C GLY A 71 5.74 0.55 -12.29
N SER A 72 5.94 1.35 -11.26
CA SER A 72 5.89 0.87 -9.87
C SER A 72 5.07 1.77 -8.98
N ASN A 73 4.18 1.19 -8.17
CA ASN A 73 3.47 1.83 -7.07
C ASN A 73 4.21 1.69 -5.72
N ALA A 74 5.37 1.06 -5.70
CA ALA A 74 6.19 0.89 -4.51
C ALA A 74 6.93 2.20 -4.18
N SER A 75 6.20 3.19 -3.66
CA SER A 75 6.71 4.55 -3.42
C SER A 75 7.37 4.73 -2.06
N ASP A 76 7.00 3.93 -1.07
CA ASP A 76 7.64 3.96 0.25
C ASP A 76 9.11 3.51 0.18
N PRO A 77 9.98 4.02 1.06
CA PRO A 77 11.42 3.77 0.98
C PRO A 77 11.81 2.30 0.95
N ALA A 78 11.19 1.46 1.79
CA ALA A 78 11.55 0.05 1.92
C ALA A 78 11.17 -0.79 0.69
N PRO A 79 9.92 -0.80 0.18
CA PRO A 79 9.56 -1.52 -1.03
C PRO A 79 10.27 -0.97 -2.27
N LYS A 80 10.49 0.35 -2.36
CA LYS A 80 11.29 0.97 -3.44
C LYS A 80 12.72 0.44 -3.45
N GLN A 81 13.35 0.31 -2.27
CA GLN A 81 14.68 -0.29 -2.13
C GLN A 81 14.67 -1.77 -2.49
N GLY A 82 13.63 -2.52 -2.14
CA GLY A 82 13.46 -3.92 -2.52
C GLY A 82 13.49 -4.10 -4.04
N ILE A 83 12.68 -3.33 -4.76
CA ILE A 83 12.66 -3.32 -6.23
C ILE A 83 14.04 -2.93 -6.81
N ALA A 84 14.70 -1.90 -6.26
CA ALA A 84 16.01 -1.48 -6.73
C ALA A 84 17.07 -2.58 -6.56
N ASN A 85 17.06 -3.29 -5.42
CA ASN A 85 17.95 -4.41 -5.16
C ASN A 85 17.73 -5.56 -6.14
N ILE A 86 16.48 -5.89 -6.44
CA ILE A 86 16.11 -6.95 -7.39
C ILE A 86 16.52 -6.56 -8.81
N ASN A 87 16.29 -5.30 -9.22
CA ASN A 87 16.71 -4.81 -10.53
C ASN A 87 18.23 -4.90 -10.70
N ALA A 88 18.98 -4.53 -9.68
CA ALA A 88 20.45 -4.66 -9.70
C ALA A 88 20.89 -6.12 -9.80
N ALA A 89 20.25 -7.02 -9.05
CA ALA A 89 20.52 -8.46 -9.10
C ALA A 89 20.17 -9.05 -10.49
N PHE A 90 19.03 -8.64 -11.06
CA PHE A 90 18.63 -9.04 -12.40
C PHE A 90 19.62 -8.57 -13.46
N THR A 91 20.00 -7.29 -13.45
CA THR A 91 20.99 -6.72 -14.38
C THR A 91 22.30 -7.51 -14.34
N LYS A 92 22.78 -7.83 -13.13
CA LYS A 92 24.00 -8.65 -12.96
C LYS A 92 23.85 -10.05 -13.52
N ALA A 93 22.68 -10.69 -13.34
CA ALA A 93 22.45 -12.07 -13.77
C ALA A 93 22.12 -12.20 -15.27
N ASN A 94 21.68 -11.13 -15.93
CA ASN A 94 21.13 -11.15 -17.28
C ASN A 94 21.93 -10.26 -18.27
N GLY A 95 23.23 -10.40 -18.28
CA GLY A 95 24.11 -9.81 -19.31
C GLY A 95 24.13 -8.28 -19.34
N GLY A 96 23.79 -7.61 -18.23
CA GLY A 96 23.75 -6.15 -18.16
C GLY A 96 22.41 -5.54 -18.60
N THR A 97 21.33 -6.33 -18.73
CA THR A 97 19.99 -5.81 -19.06
C THR A 97 19.55 -4.76 -18.04
N VAL A 98 19.17 -3.56 -18.51
CA VAL A 98 18.80 -2.42 -17.68
C VAL A 98 17.29 -2.39 -17.47
N VAL A 99 16.85 -2.24 -16.21
CA VAL A 99 15.45 -2.02 -15.83
C VAL A 99 15.27 -0.55 -15.46
N THR A 100 14.60 0.22 -16.32
CA THR A 100 14.27 1.62 -16.02
C THR A 100 12.96 1.68 -15.28
N THR A 101 13.00 2.04 -13.98
CA THR A 101 11.82 2.07 -13.12
C THR A 101 11.26 3.48 -13.04
N ASN A 102 9.95 3.62 -13.32
CA ASN A 102 9.15 4.80 -13.02
C ASN A 102 8.28 4.51 -11.80
N THR A 103 8.61 5.14 -10.66
CA THR A 103 7.85 4.99 -9.42
C THR A 103 6.90 6.18 -9.27
N VAL A 104 5.62 5.88 -9.08
CA VAL A 104 4.56 6.84 -8.77
C VAL A 104 4.04 6.55 -7.36
N ASP A 105 3.60 7.57 -6.65
CA ASP A 105 2.95 7.42 -5.35
C ASP A 105 1.86 6.34 -5.38
N HIS A 106 1.80 5.53 -4.31
CA HIS A 106 0.96 4.34 -4.26
C HIS A 106 -0.53 4.63 -4.52
N GLY A 107 -1.08 5.63 -3.85
CA GLY A 107 -2.48 6.04 -4.03
C GLY A 107 -2.71 6.63 -5.43
N THR A 108 -1.84 7.55 -5.85
CA THR A 108 -1.89 8.17 -7.18
C THR A 108 -1.82 7.13 -8.30
N PHE A 109 -0.97 6.11 -8.18
CA PHE A 109 -0.88 5.05 -9.19
C PHE A 109 -2.19 4.26 -9.28
N GLN A 110 -2.80 3.95 -8.15
CA GLN A 110 -4.09 3.25 -8.10
C GLN A 110 -5.21 4.08 -8.75
N ASP A 111 -5.29 5.36 -8.44
CA ASP A 111 -6.32 6.27 -8.97
C ASP A 111 -6.17 6.48 -10.48
N GLN A 112 -4.95 6.47 -10.98
CA GLN A 112 -4.63 6.73 -12.38
C GLN A 112 -4.46 5.47 -13.23
N ILE A 113 -4.62 4.26 -12.68
CA ILE A 113 -4.29 3.02 -13.38
C ILE A 113 -5.02 2.87 -14.73
N SER A 114 -6.30 3.24 -14.78
CA SER A 114 -7.09 3.15 -16.02
C SER A 114 -6.51 4.03 -17.14
N SER A 115 -6.18 5.29 -16.83
CA SER A 115 -5.57 6.22 -17.79
C SER A 115 -4.12 5.81 -18.12
N TYR A 116 -3.39 5.31 -17.14
CA TYR A 116 -2.03 4.79 -17.31
C TYR A 116 -2.01 3.63 -18.32
N LEU A 117 -2.86 2.62 -18.13
CA LEU A 117 -2.90 1.43 -19.00
C LEU A 117 -3.46 1.74 -20.40
N GLN A 118 -4.33 2.73 -20.52
CA GLN A 118 -4.89 3.18 -21.80
C GLN A 118 -3.94 4.09 -22.58
N GLY A 119 -3.00 4.73 -21.91
CA GLY A 119 -2.02 5.64 -22.48
C GLY A 119 -0.77 4.94 -23.02
N THR A 120 0.40 5.34 -22.54
CA THR A 120 1.74 4.80 -22.87
C THR A 120 2.40 4.22 -21.62
N PRO A 121 1.91 3.07 -21.13
CA PRO A 121 2.43 2.47 -19.90
C PRO A 121 3.83 1.89 -20.12
N GLN A 122 4.54 1.64 -19.02
CA GLN A 122 5.77 0.84 -18.99
C GLN A 122 5.48 -0.60 -19.44
N ASP A 123 6.53 -1.36 -19.80
CA ASP A 123 6.43 -2.75 -20.27
C ASP A 123 5.86 -3.68 -19.20
N VAL A 124 6.39 -3.56 -18.00
CA VAL A 124 5.96 -4.28 -16.79
C VAL A 124 5.41 -3.27 -15.79
N PHE A 125 4.46 -3.68 -14.99
CA PHE A 125 3.98 -2.86 -13.87
C PHE A 125 3.64 -3.71 -12.65
N THR A 126 3.83 -3.12 -11.46
CA THR A 126 3.38 -3.69 -10.20
C THR A 126 1.87 -3.50 -10.08
N TRP A 127 1.15 -4.55 -9.66
CA TRP A 127 -0.28 -4.49 -9.47
C TRP A 127 -0.76 -5.52 -8.44
N PHE A 128 -2.05 -5.70 -8.37
CA PHE A 128 -2.75 -6.57 -7.44
C PHE A 128 -3.41 -7.73 -8.18
N SER A 129 -3.45 -8.90 -7.58
CA SER A 129 -4.19 -10.05 -8.09
C SER A 129 -5.71 -9.90 -7.88
N GLY A 130 -6.47 -10.95 -8.13
CA GLY A 130 -7.90 -10.98 -7.85
C GLY A 130 -8.76 -10.29 -8.90
N HIS A 131 -9.91 -9.77 -8.47
CA HIS A 131 -10.91 -9.16 -9.37
C HIS A 131 -10.33 -7.94 -10.08
N ARG A 132 -9.56 -7.12 -9.37
CA ARG A 132 -8.96 -5.90 -9.90
C ARG A 132 -7.96 -6.16 -11.04
N MET A 133 -7.24 -7.28 -11.02
CA MET A 133 -6.44 -7.74 -12.17
C MET A 133 -7.35 -8.15 -13.33
N ARG A 134 -8.35 -8.98 -13.05
CA ARG A 134 -9.29 -9.50 -14.06
C ARG A 134 -10.02 -8.39 -14.79
N PHE A 135 -10.40 -7.33 -14.09
CA PHE A 135 -11.06 -6.16 -14.65
C PHE A 135 -10.25 -5.51 -15.78
N PHE A 136 -8.94 -5.33 -15.61
CA PHE A 136 -8.08 -4.76 -16.67
C PHE A 136 -7.69 -5.77 -17.74
N ALA A 137 -7.54 -7.04 -17.38
CA ALA A 137 -7.29 -8.12 -18.35
C ALA A 137 -8.48 -8.29 -19.31
N ALA A 138 -9.71 -8.27 -18.82
CA ALA A 138 -10.94 -8.38 -19.63
C ALA A 138 -11.07 -7.20 -20.63
N GLN A 139 -10.57 -6.00 -20.28
CA GLN A 139 -10.52 -4.85 -21.19
C GLN A 139 -9.37 -4.92 -22.22
N GLY A 140 -8.57 -6.00 -22.23
CA GLY A 140 -7.44 -6.12 -23.14
C GLY A 140 -6.29 -5.18 -22.87
N LEU A 141 -6.12 -4.71 -21.61
CA LEU A 141 -5.08 -3.78 -21.19
C LEU A 141 -3.82 -4.48 -20.64
N ALA A 142 -3.92 -5.77 -20.34
CA ALA A 142 -2.82 -6.62 -19.93
C ALA A 142 -2.47 -7.67 -20.98
N THR A 143 -1.23 -8.14 -20.97
CA THR A 143 -0.72 -9.18 -21.85
C THR A 143 -0.75 -10.53 -21.14
N GLN A 144 -1.24 -11.56 -21.82
CA GLN A 144 -1.19 -12.96 -21.38
C GLN A 144 0.25 -13.42 -21.28
N ILE A 145 0.57 -14.16 -20.21
CA ILE A 145 1.92 -14.66 -19.92
C ILE A 145 1.95 -16.16 -19.65
N ASP A 146 1.05 -16.93 -20.29
CA ASP A 146 0.94 -18.38 -20.10
C ASP A 146 2.25 -19.11 -20.39
N ASP A 147 3.02 -18.68 -21.38
CA ASP A 147 4.30 -19.27 -21.73
C ASP A 147 5.40 -19.03 -20.68
N VAL A 148 5.33 -17.92 -19.93
CA VAL A 148 6.18 -17.70 -18.76
C VAL A 148 5.68 -18.55 -17.60
N TRP A 149 4.36 -18.54 -17.37
CA TRP A 149 3.75 -19.31 -16.30
C TRP A 149 4.06 -20.81 -16.40
N ASP A 150 3.99 -21.39 -17.60
CA ASP A 150 4.30 -22.80 -17.83
C ASP A 150 5.71 -23.22 -17.37
N LYS A 151 6.66 -22.28 -17.38
CA LYS A 151 8.03 -22.51 -16.90
C LYS A 151 8.16 -22.40 -15.38
N VAL A 152 7.30 -21.58 -14.73
CA VAL A 152 7.47 -21.22 -13.32
C VAL A 152 6.35 -21.74 -12.40
N LYS A 153 5.28 -22.30 -12.94
CA LYS A 153 4.08 -22.75 -12.19
C LYS A 153 4.38 -23.73 -11.05
N SER A 154 5.45 -24.54 -11.17
CA SER A 154 5.89 -25.42 -10.08
C SER A 154 6.36 -24.69 -8.83
N ASN A 155 6.70 -23.40 -8.94
CA ASN A 155 7.11 -22.56 -7.81
C ASN A 155 5.92 -22.04 -7.00
N TYR A 156 4.68 -22.29 -7.42
CA TYR A 156 3.49 -21.72 -6.80
C TYR A 156 2.47 -22.78 -6.43
N SER A 157 1.72 -22.56 -5.35
CA SER A 157 0.56 -23.39 -5.03
C SER A 157 -0.62 -23.08 -5.96
N GLY A 158 -1.62 -23.98 -5.99
CA GLY A 158 -2.83 -23.80 -6.80
C GLY A 158 -3.61 -22.51 -6.47
N ALA A 159 -3.59 -22.05 -5.19
CA ALA A 159 -4.25 -20.82 -4.79
C ALA A 159 -3.62 -19.58 -5.46
N PHE A 160 -2.30 -19.52 -5.58
CA PHE A 160 -1.63 -18.44 -6.31
C PHE A 160 -1.91 -18.53 -7.82
N ALA A 161 -1.97 -19.73 -8.40
CA ALA A 161 -2.34 -19.90 -9.80
C ALA A 161 -3.74 -19.33 -10.09
N GLU A 162 -4.73 -19.65 -9.25
CA GLU A 162 -6.08 -19.13 -9.41
C GLU A 162 -6.16 -17.60 -9.21
N SER A 163 -5.33 -17.03 -8.33
CA SER A 163 -5.34 -15.57 -8.06
C SER A 163 -4.88 -14.72 -9.26
N VAL A 164 -4.09 -15.29 -10.16
CA VAL A 164 -3.53 -14.61 -11.35
C VAL A 164 -4.18 -15.03 -12.67
N LYS A 165 -5.24 -15.82 -12.58
CA LYS A 165 -6.01 -16.26 -13.75
C LYS A 165 -7.08 -15.23 -14.12
N GLY A 166 -7.13 -14.85 -15.39
CA GLY A 166 -8.19 -14.02 -15.96
C GLY A 166 -9.52 -14.78 -16.09
N SER A 167 -10.60 -14.06 -16.36
CA SER A 167 -11.93 -14.65 -16.60
C SER A 167 -11.96 -15.53 -17.87
N ASP A 168 -11.04 -15.32 -18.78
CA ASP A 168 -10.83 -16.10 -20.01
C ASP A 168 -9.95 -17.36 -19.80
N GLY A 169 -9.49 -17.59 -18.58
CA GLY A 169 -8.66 -18.75 -18.21
C GLY A 169 -7.16 -18.55 -18.41
N HIS A 170 -6.72 -17.48 -19.03
CA HIS A 170 -5.31 -17.15 -19.23
C HIS A 170 -4.64 -16.54 -18.01
N ILE A 171 -3.32 -16.58 -17.93
CA ILE A 171 -2.53 -16.02 -16.84
C ILE A 171 -2.05 -14.60 -17.18
N TYR A 172 -2.22 -13.66 -16.24
CA TYR A 172 -1.92 -12.24 -16.43
C TYR A 172 -0.91 -11.66 -15.44
N GLY A 173 -0.51 -12.41 -14.42
CA GLY A 173 0.42 -11.92 -13.41
C GLY A 173 1.35 -13.00 -12.87
N ILE A 174 2.50 -12.55 -12.34
CA ILE A 174 3.40 -13.38 -11.54
C ILE A 174 3.24 -12.92 -10.08
N PRO A 175 2.82 -13.79 -9.14
CA PRO A 175 2.78 -13.44 -7.72
C PRO A 175 4.19 -13.12 -7.20
N VAL A 176 4.34 -11.98 -6.53
CA VAL A 176 5.64 -11.50 -6.05
C VAL A 176 5.74 -11.46 -4.54
N ASP A 177 4.63 -11.20 -3.87
CA ASP A 177 4.50 -11.28 -2.42
C ASP A 177 3.03 -11.33 -1.99
N TYR A 178 2.81 -11.63 -0.71
CA TYR A 178 1.52 -11.57 -0.03
C TYR A 178 1.72 -11.30 1.45
N TYR A 179 0.67 -10.91 2.17
CA TYR A 179 0.77 -10.58 3.59
C TYR A 179 -0.59 -10.63 4.29
N PRO A 180 -0.66 -11.15 5.56
CA PRO A 180 -1.90 -11.11 6.29
C PRO A 180 -2.18 -9.72 6.86
N TRP A 181 -3.46 -9.39 7.00
CA TRP A 181 -3.93 -8.33 7.88
C TRP A 181 -4.12 -8.85 9.29
N GLY A 182 -3.78 -8.01 10.28
CA GLY A 182 -3.91 -8.34 11.70
C GLY A 182 -3.85 -7.11 12.57
N VAL A 183 -4.00 -7.29 13.86
CA VAL A 183 -3.89 -6.20 14.84
C VAL A 183 -2.46 -6.15 15.37
N PHE A 184 -1.71 -5.17 14.89
CA PHE A 184 -0.30 -4.97 15.24
C PHE A 184 -0.16 -4.18 16.53
N TYR A 185 0.87 -4.51 17.33
CA TYR A 185 1.20 -3.86 18.58
C TYR A 185 2.69 -3.98 18.90
N ARG A 186 3.18 -3.18 19.86
CA ARG A 186 4.51 -3.35 20.43
C ARG A 186 4.47 -4.20 21.70
N LYS A 187 5.29 -5.25 21.77
CA LYS A 187 5.40 -6.11 22.96
C LYS A 187 5.78 -5.33 24.22
N SER A 188 6.70 -4.36 24.08
CA SER A 188 7.11 -3.49 25.20
C SER A 188 5.97 -2.63 25.74
N VAL A 189 5.08 -2.12 24.87
CA VAL A 189 3.90 -1.33 25.27
C VAL A 189 2.91 -2.23 26.02
N PHE A 190 2.65 -3.43 25.52
CA PHE A 190 1.75 -4.39 26.17
C PHE A 190 2.31 -4.83 27.52
N GLN A 191 3.62 -5.12 27.60
CA GLN A 191 4.27 -5.48 28.84
C GLN A 191 4.22 -4.35 29.90
N LYS A 192 4.54 -3.11 29.50
CA LYS A 192 4.50 -1.95 30.37
C LYS A 192 3.10 -1.68 30.93
N GLY A 193 2.05 -1.79 30.11
CA GLY A 193 0.66 -1.58 30.49
C GLY A 193 0.01 -2.82 31.12
N ASN A 194 0.73 -3.95 31.21
CA ASN A 194 0.18 -5.25 31.61
C ASN A 194 -1.06 -5.64 30.78
N TYR A 195 -1.06 -5.25 29.50
CA TYR A 195 -2.14 -5.56 28.56
C TYR A 195 -2.05 -7.02 28.09
N LYS A 196 -3.21 -7.62 27.86
CA LYS A 196 -3.29 -8.99 27.33
C LYS A 196 -3.87 -8.93 25.92
N VAL A 197 -3.38 -9.81 25.06
CA VAL A 197 -3.95 -9.98 23.71
C VAL A 197 -5.40 -10.45 23.86
N PRO A 198 -6.37 -9.70 23.31
CA PRO A 198 -7.78 -10.02 23.40
C PRO A 198 -8.13 -11.21 22.48
N THR A 199 -9.00 -12.09 22.94
CA THR A 199 -9.46 -13.24 22.14
C THR A 199 -10.85 -13.06 21.56
N ASN A 200 -11.61 -12.12 22.10
CA ASN A 200 -12.98 -11.80 21.66
C ASN A 200 -13.21 -10.28 21.62
N TRP A 201 -14.34 -9.88 21.05
CA TRP A 201 -14.69 -8.48 20.85
C TRP A 201 -14.86 -7.69 22.16
N ASP A 202 -15.43 -8.27 23.18
CA ASP A 202 -15.64 -7.58 24.45
C ASP A 202 -14.30 -7.33 25.17
N ASP A 203 -13.39 -8.30 25.16
CA ASP A 203 -12.02 -8.13 25.65
C ASP A 203 -11.27 -7.06 24.83
N PHE A 204 -11.48 -7.00 23.52
CA PHE A 204 -10.86 -5.98 22.65
C PHE A 204 -11.33 -4.58 23.02
N LYS A 205 -12.65 -4.38 23.22
CA LYS A 205 -13.20 -3.09 23.68
C LYS A 205 -12.71 -2.73 25.09
N ALA A 206 -12.68 -3.70 25.99
CA ALA A 206 -12.18 -3.50 27.35
C ALA A 206 -10.70 -3.09 27.34
N LEU A 207 -9.87 -3.69 26.48
CA LEU A 207 -8.48 -3.30 26.28
C LEU A 207 -8.37 -1.88 25.75
N CYS A 208 -9.15 -1.51 24.74
CA CYS A 208 -9.19 -0.13 24.21
C CYS A 208 -9.57 0.88 25.30
N ALA A 209 -10.59 0.58 26.10
CA ALA A 209 -11.01 1.44 27.21
C ALA A 209 -9.90 1.57 28.28
N GLN A 210 -9.19 0.49 28.58
CA GLN A 210 -8.07 0.52 29.53
C GLN A 210 -6.91 1.37 28.99
N MET A 211 -6.51 1.18 27.73
CA MET A 211 -5.46 1.98 27.09
C MET A 211 -5.79 3.48 27.07
N GLN A 212 -7.07 3.81 26.77
CA GLN A 212 -7.52 5.21 26.80
C GLN A 212 -7.44 5.80 28.20
N LYS A 213 -7.82 5.05 29.24
CA LYS A 213 -7.70 5.45 30.65
C LYS A 213 -6.25 5.66 31.06
N ASP A 214 -5.34 4.87 30.52
CA ASP A 214 -3.90 4.97 30.78
C ASP A 214 -3.23 6.11 29.97
N GLY A 215 -4.00 6.87 29.18
CA GLY A 215 -3.53 8.01 28.39
C GLY A 215 -2.89 7.61 27.05
N LEU A 216 -3.07 6.37 26.62
CA LEU A 216 -2.60 5.87 25.33
C LEU A 216 -3.71 5.97 24.29
N THR A 217 -3.40 6.31 23.04
CA THR A 217 -4.32 6.15 21.92
C THR A 217 -4.53 4.64 21.69
N PRO A 218 -5.75 4.08 21.87
CA PRO A 218 -5.93 2.64 21.76
C PRO A 218 -5.68 2.09 20.37
N LEU A 219 -6.21 2.77 19.34
CA LEU A 219 -6.18 2.33 17.96
C LEU A 219 -5.60 3.43 17.06
N ALA A 220 -4.56 3.10 16.31
CA ALA A 220 -4.07 3.97 15.24
C ALA A 220 -4.83 3.66 13.94
N LEU A 221 -5.29 4.70 13.26
CA LEU A 221 -5.86 4.65 11.92
C LEU A 221 -5.48 5.93 11.17
N GLY A 222 -5.00 5.81 9.95
CA GLY A 222 -4.82 6.91 9.01
C GLY A 222 -5.54 6.54 7.74
N ASP A 223 -6.47 7.39 7.28
CA ASP A 223 -7.34 7.10 6.14
C ASP A 223 -7.38 8.24 5.11
N LEU A 224 -6.30 9.04 5.07
CA LEU A 224 -6.17 10.08 4.03
C LEU A 224 -6.16 9.47 2.63
N ASP A 225 -5.54 8.29 2.50
CA ASP A 225 -5.43 7.54 1.24
C ASP A 225 -6.69 6.72 0.92
N GLY A 226 -7.67 6.68 1.85
CA GLY A 226 -9.00 6.08 1.70
C GLY A 226 -9.06 4.56 1.75
N TRP A 227 -7.96 3.86 1.51
CA TRP A 227 -7.95 2.40 1.52
C TRP A 227 -7.83 1.78 2.93
N PRO A 228 -7.17 2.37 3.96
CA PRO A 228 -7.01 1.67 5.24
C PRO A 228 -8.33 1.34 5.95
N ALA A 229 -9.35 2.20 5.78
CA ALA A 229 -10.68 1.96 6.33
C ALA A 229 -11.38 0.73 5.72
N GLN A 230 -11.04 0.37 4.48
CA GLN A 230 -11.61 -0.83 3.84
C GLN A 230 -11.25 -2.11 4.59
N GLY A 231 -10.03 -2.19 5.18
CA GLY A 231 -9.64 -3.36 5.98
C GLY A 231 -10.46 -3.52 7.28
N TRP A 232 -10.92 -2.42 7.87
CA TRP A 232 -11.86 -2.50 8.98
C TRP A 232 -13.24 -3.01 8.53
N PHE A 233 -13.72 -2.55 7.38
CA PHE A 233 -14.96 -3.04 6.81
C PHE A 233 -14.88 -4.53 6.50
N ASP A 234 -13.80 -4.97 5.87
CA ASP A 234 -13.58 -6.36 5.48
C ASP A 234 -13.54 -7.29 6.66
N ILE A 235 -12.70 -7.01 7.64
CA ILE A 235 -12.55 -7.92 8.78
C ILE A 235 -13.83 -8.01 9.62
N LEU A 236 -14.54 -6.88 9.79
CA LEU A 236 -15.84 -6.89 10.48
C LEU A 236 -16.88 -7.67 9.68
N ASN A 237 -16.92 -7.51 8.35
CA ASN A 237 -17.81 -8.26 7.50
C ASN A 237 -17.53 -9.77 7.55
N LEU A 238 -16.28 -10.16 7.41
CA LEU A 238 -15.85 -11.56 7.53
C LEU A 238 -16.24 -12.19 8.87
N ARG A 239 -16.08 -11.46 9.96
CA ARG A 239 -16.38 -11.94 11.32
C ARG A 239 -17.88 -11.97 11.64
N LEU A 240 -18.65 -11.01 11.11
CA LEU A 240 -20.09 -10.90 11.41
C LEU A 240 -20.94 -11.71 10.45
N ASN A 241 -20.58 -11.74 9.16
CA ASN A 241 -21.44 -12.21 8.09
C ASN A 241 -20.85 -13.40 7.30
N GLY A 242 -19.57 -13.72 7.52
CA GLY A 242 -18.86 -14.84 6.90
C GLY A 242 -18.30 -14.55 5.52
N TYR A 243 -17.44 -15.46 5.08
CA TYR A 243 -16.70 -15.37 3.83
C TYR A 243 -17.60 -15.28 2.59
N ASP A 244 -18.63 -16.14 2.52
CA ASP A 244 -19.48 -16.21 1.32
C ASP A 244 -20.26 -14.91 1.13
N PHE A 245 -20.87 -14.37 2.19
CA PHE A 245 -21.54 -13.05 2.10
C PHE A 245 -20.58 -11.93 1.73
N HIS A 246 -19.40 -11.92 2.33
CA HIS A 246 -18.37 -10.92 2.04
C HIS A 246 -18.01 -10.91 0.56
N THR A 247 -17.64 -12.04 0.00
CA THR A 247 -17.23 -12.14 -1.41
C THR A 247 -18.38 -11.88 -2.39
N GLU A 248 -19.61 -12.29 -2.04
CA GLU A 248 -20.80 -11.97 -2.84
C GLU A 248 -21.15 -10.49 -2.82
N LEU A 249 -20.96 -9.79 -1.69
CA LEU A 249 -21.17 -8.35 -1.59
C LEU A 249 -20.18 -7.59 -2.48
N LEU A 250 -18.89 -7.93 -2.44
CA LEU A 250 -17.85 -7.28 -3.19
C LEU A 250 -17.99 -7.48 -4.72
N THR A 251 -18.68 -8.54 -5.12
CA THR A 251 -18.95 -8.85 -6.54
C THR A 251 -20.38 -8.49 -6.98
N GLY A 252 -21.13 -7.76 -6.15
CA GLY A 252 -22.49 -7.25 -6.47
C GLY A 252 -23.58 -8.30 -6.47
N LYS A 253 -23.33 -9.53 -6.00
CA LYS A 253 -24.35 -10.59 -5.84
C LYS A 253 -25.24 -10.35 -4.62
N GLN A 254 -24.74 -9.59 -3.65
CA GLN A 254 -25.51 -9.09 -2.51
C GLN A 254 -25.61 -7.57 -2.58
N LYS A 255 -26.56 -6.99 -1.85
CA LYS A 255 -26.80 -5.55 -1.88
C LYS A 255 -26.21 -4.85 -0.68
N PHE A 256 -25.67 -3.64 -0.88
CA PHE A 256 -25.18 -2.80 0.21
C PHE A 256 -26.31 -2.34 1.15
N THR A 257 -27.57 -2.41 0.73
CA THR A 257 -28.75 -2.16 1.57
C THR A 257 -29.16 -3.36 2.44
N ASP A 258 -28.47 -4.49 2.36
CA ASP A 258 -28.72 -5.66 3.23
C ASP A 258 -28.48 -5.29 4.70
N SER A 259 -29.30 -5.83 5.61
CA SER A 259 -29.17 -5.59 7.05
C SER A 259 -27.84 -6.06 7.65
N ARG A 260 -27.19 -7.03 7.00
CA ARG A 260 -25.85 -7.50 7.38
C ARG A 260 -24.80 -6.40 7.21
N VAL A 261 -24.91 -5.55 6.18
CA VAL A 261 -24.04 -4.38 6.02
C VAL A 261 -24.28 -3.34 7.12
N ALA A 262 -25.55 -3.14 7.55
CA ALA A 262 -25.85 -2.29 8.70
C ALA A 262 -25.17 -2.79 9.98
N SER A 263 -25.10 -4.12 10.17
CA SER A 263 -24.42 -4.71 11.33
C SER A 263 -22.93 -4.38 11.39
N ILE A 264 -22.26 -4.27 10.23
CA ILE A 264 -20.84 -3.89 10.15
C ILE A 264 -20.66 -2.47 10.71
N PHE A 265 -21.43 -1.50 10.21
CA PHE A 265 -21.33 -0.10 10.65
C PHE A 265 -21.72 0.05 12.13
N SER A 266 -22.75 -0.65 12.58
CA SER A 266 -23.16 -0.67 13.98
C SER A 266 -22.03 -1.16 14.87
N LYS A 267 -21.42 -2.28 14.52
CA LYS A 267 -20.31 -2.86 15.28
C LYS A 267 -19.05 -2.00 15.24
N TRP A 268 -18.75 -1.41 14.10
CA TRP A 268 -17.60 -0.50 13.96
C TRP A 268 -17.77 0.77 14.80
N SER A 269 -18.99 1.32 14.87
CA SER A 269 -19.27 2.52 15.67
C SER A 269 -18.97 2.36 17.15
N GLU A 270 -18.93 1.12 17.69
CA GLU A 270 -18.58 0.85 19.09
C GLU A 270 -17.13 1.24 19.45
N ILE A 271 -16.22 1.29 18.46
CA ILE A 271 -14.79 1.49 18.66
C ILE A 271 -14.23 2.78 18.04
N THR A 272 -15.03 3.51 17.26
CA THR A 272 -14.54 4.71 16.56
C THR A 272 -14.02 5.81 17.46
N SER A 273 -14.48 5.87 18.72
CA SER A 273 -13.97 6.82 19.74
C SER A 273 -12.56 6.50 20.25
N TYR A 274 -12.02 5.34 19.92
CA TYR A 274 -10.69 4.90 20.32
C TYR A 274 -9.59 5.21 19.30
N TYR A 275 -9.95 5.72 18.12
CA TYR A 275 -8.97 6.12 17.11
C TYR A 275 -8.22 7.40 17.50
N ASN A 276 -7.03 7.58 16.93
CA ASN A 276 -6.31 8.85 17.00
C ASN A 276 -7.16 10.00 16.41
N PRO A 277 -6.98 11.25 16.88
CA PRO A 277 -7.59 12.40 16.24
C PRO A 277 -7.15 12.55 14.79
N GLY A 278 -8.04 13.04 13.92
CA GLY A 278 -7.69 13.43 12.56
C GLY A 278 -7.51 12.27 11.57
N VAL A 279 -8.10 11.10 11.80
CA VAL A 279 -8.07 9.93 10.90
C VAL A 279 -8.21 10.30 9.41
N PRO A 280 -9.18 11.16 8.98
CA PRO A 280 -9.34 11.50 7.57
C PRO A 280 -8.21 12.32 6.95
N GLY A 281 -7.35 12.91 7.76
CA GLY A 281 -6.22 13.74 7.34
C GLY A 281 -4.86 13.14 7.69
N THR A 282 -4.83 11.90 8.12
CA THR A 282 -3.62 11.19 8.56
C THR A 282 -3.28 10.11 7.53
N HIS A 283 -2.05 10.07 7.04
CA HIS A 283 -1.56 8.95 6.23
C HIS A 283 -1.39 7.69 7.08
N TRP A 284 -1.50 6.51 6.47
CA TRP A 284 -1.29 5.26 7.19
C TRP A 284 0.12 5.15 7.79
N GLN A 285 1.13 5.75 7.15
CA GLN A 285 2.51 5.81 7.66
C GLN A 285 2.61 6.63 8.96
N ASP A 286 1.89 7.75 9.04
CA ASP A 286 1.84 8.58 10.25
C ASP A 286 1.13 7.85 11.39
N ALA A 287 0.05 7.13 11.09
CA ALA A 287 -0.62 6.25 12.05
C ALA A 287 0.31 5.11 12.51
N GLY A 288 1.04 4.48 11.60
CA GLY A 288 2.08 3.50 11.91
C GLY A 288 3.20 4.06 12.80
N ASN A 289 3.59 5.30 12.57
CA ASN A 289 4.57 6.00 13.41
C ASN A 289 4.08 6.26 14.85
N LEU A 290 2.76 6.42 15.07
CA LEU A 290 2.23 6.44 16.44
C LEU A 290 2.49 5.12 17.17
N LEU A 291 2.38 3.99 16.44
CA LEU A 291 2.70 2.68 16.98
C LEU A 291 4.20 2.55 17.27
N VAL A 292 5.08 2.93 16.31
CA VAL A 292 6.54 2.94 16.48
C VAL A 292 6.96 3.72 17.73
N GLN A 293 6.34 4.88 17.97
CA GLN A 293 6.63 5.76 19.09
C GLN A 293 6.01 5.29 20.41
N GLY A 294 5.19 4.23 20.41
CA GLY A 294 4.44 3.79 21.58
C GLY A 294 3.38 4.78 22.05
N LYS A 295 2.91 5.67 21.16
CA LYS A 295 1.81 6.61 21.40
C LYS A 295 0.44 6.00 21.10
N ALA A 296 0.41 4.96 20.25
CA ALA A 296 -0.75 4.12 20.04
C ALA A 296 -0.50 2.70 20.54
N GLY A 297 -1.55 2.06 21.02
CA GLY A 297 -1.50 0.69 21.54
C GLY A 297 -1.54 -0.36 20.43
N MET A 298 -2.42 -0.18 19.45
CA MET A 298 -2.70 -1.16 18.41
C MET A 298 -3.00 -0.49 17.06
N MET A 299 -2.85 -1.25 15.97
CA MET A 299 -3.23 -0.85 14.61
C MET A 299 -3.68 -2.08 13.82
N LEU A 300 -4.88 -2.04 13.25
CA LEU A 300 -5.31 -3.02 12.25
C LEU A 300 -4.74 -2.61 10.89
N ILE A 301 -3.86 -3.42 10.33
CA ILE A 301 -3.14 -3.13 9.08
C ILE A 301 -2.53 -4.42 8.51
N GLY A 302 -1.97 -4.37 7.31
CA GLY A 302 -1.16 -5.45 6.74
C GLY A 302 0.23 -5.57 7.36
N LEU A 303 0.83 -6.75 7.25
CA LEU A 303 2.18 -7.06 7.76
C LEU A 303 3.25 -6.06 7.31
N PHE A 304 3.04 -5.39 6.16
CA PHE A 304 3.94 -4.36 5.63
C PHE A 304 4.17 -3.16 6.58
N VAL A 305 3.38 -3.00 7.65
CA VAL A 305 3.63 -1.99 8.68
C VAL A 305 5.01 -2.13 9.31
N SER A 306 5.62 -3.31 9.26
CA SER A 306 6.99 -3.56 9.73
C SER A 306 8.02 -2.59 9.10
N GLN A 307 7.78 -2.13 7.87
CA GLN A 307 8.65 -1.16 7.20
C GLN A 307 8.78 0.18 7.97
N GLN A 308 7.75 0.57 8.73
CA GLN A 308 7.78 1.78 9.56
C GLN A 308 8.73 1.66 10.76
N PHE A 309 9.04 0.42 11.16
CA PHE A 309 9.94 0.12 12.27
C PHE A 309 11.42 0.09 11.85
N LEU A 310 11.72 -0.08 10.55
CA LEU A 310 13.10 -0.17 10.05
C LEU A 310 13.97 1.03 10.42
N PRO A 311 13.52 2.30 10.30
CA PRO A 311 14.32 3.46 10.68
C PRO A 311 14.65 3.51 12.18
N ALA A 312 13.84 2.87 13.02
CA ALA A 312 14.05 2.79 14.47
C ALA A 312 14.99 1.63 14.88
N GLY A 313 15.45 0.84 13.92
CA GLY A 313 16.43 -0.23 14.11
C GLY A 313 15.84 -1.60 14.44
N GLN A 314 16.73 -2.60 14.52
CA GLN A 314 16.34 -4.00 14.66
C GLN A 314 15.58 -4.30 15.97
N ASP A 315 15.90 -3.62 17.06
CA ASP A 315 15.21 -3.81 18.35
C ASP A 315 13.75 -3.36 18.26
N ALA A 316 13.48 -2.25 17.55
CA ALA A 316 12.11 -1.80 17.32
C ALA A 316 11.33 -2.80 16.45
N LEU A 317 11.97 -3.32 15.41
CA LEU A 317 11.36 -4.34 14.56
C LEU A 317 11.11 -5.64 15.34
N ASN A 318 12.03 -6.05 16.20
CA ASN A 318 11.86 -7.22 17.07
C ASN A 318 10.78 -7.03 18.15
N ASP A 319 10.47 -5.77 18.51
CA ASP A 319 9.42 -5.42 19.47
C ASP A 319 8.01 -5.45 18.83
N LEU A 320 7.92 -5.37 17.51
CA LEU A 320 6.65 -5.49 16.79
C LEU A 320 6.12 -6.91 16.85
N ASP A 321 4.82 -7.03 17.11
CA ASP A 321 4.08 -8.29 17.08
C ASP A 321 2.63 -8.02 16.62
N PHE A 322 1.86 -9.06 16.36
CA PHE A 322 0.46 -8.93 15.99
C PHE A 322 -0.36 -10.14 16.41
N PHE A 323 -1.67 -9.99 16.40
CA PHE A 323 -2.62 -11.09 16.60
C PHE A 323 -3.72 -11.04 15.54
N ALA A 324 -4.32 -12.19 15.26
CA ALA A 324 -5.50 -12.28 14.40
C ALA A 324 -6.65 -11.50 15.02
N PHE A 325 -7.49 -10.89 14.17
CA PHE A 325 -8.64 -10.12 14.68
C PHE A 325 -9.51 -10.98 15.62
N PRO A 326 -9.95 -10.45 16.77
CA PRO A 326 -10.68 -11.20 17.78
C PRO A 326 -11.98 -11.84 17.26
N GLN A 327 -12.43 -12.87 17.95
CA GLN A 327 -13.71 -13.52 17.69
C GLN A 327 -14.87 -12.57 18.06
N MET A 328 -15.95 -12.64 17.28
CA MET A 328 -17.15 -11.80 17.46
C MET A 328 -18.31 -12.55 18.13
N GLY A 329 -18.13 -13.82 18.48
CA GLY A 329 -19.17 -14.69 19.03
C GLY A 329 -20.18 -15.16 18.00
N THR A 330 -19.80 -15.17 16.71
CA THR A 330 -20.65 -15.63 15.61
C THR A 330 -20.29 -17.05 15.16
N GLN A 331 -21.15 -17.67 14.37
CA GLN A 331 -20.82 -18.97 13.75
C GLN A 331 -19.63 -18.89 12.78
N TYR A 332 -19.31 -17.70 12.28
CA TYR A 332 -18.23 -17.46 11.32
C TYR A 332 -16.83 -17.39 11.96
N ASP A 333 -16.76 -17.28 13.28
CA ASP A 333 -15.46 -17.36 13.99
C ASP A 333 -14.72 -18.65 13.67
N ALA A 334 -15.46 -19.75 13.39
CA ALA A 334 -14.88 -21.04 13.03
C ALA A 334 -14.22 -21.04 11.64
N GLU A 335 -14.51 -20.08 10.78
CA GLU A 335 -13.87 -19.91 9.47
C GLU A 335 -12.44 -19.37 9.61
N ASN A 336 -12.18 -18.63 10.69
CA ASN A 336 -10.91 -17.92 10.91
C ASN A 336 -10.47 -17.15 9.66
N ALA A 337 -11.44 -16.51 8.97
CA ALA A 337 -11.22 -15.81 7.72
C ALA A 337 -10.36 -14.56 7.93
N LEU A 338 -9.48 -14.25 6.99
CA LEU A 338 -8.64 -13.05 7.01
C LEU A 338 -8.32 -12.55 5.59
N ASP A 339 -7.91 -11.30 5.51
CA ASP A 339 -7.34 -10.72 4.31
C ASP A 339 -5.86 -11.10 4.21
N ALA A 340 -5.49 -11.66 3.06
CA ALA A 340 -4.10 -11.91 2.70
C ALA A 340 -3.89 -11.58 1.21
N PRO A 341 -3.88 -10.29 0.88
CA PRO A 341 -3.74 -9.84 -0.49
C PRO A 341 -2.41 -10.25 -1.12
N ILE A 342 -2.45 -10.52 -2.42
CA ILE A 342 -1.32 -10.95 -3.24
C ILE A 342 -0.98 -9.85 -4.22
N ASP A 343 0.28 -9.43 -4.21
CA ASP A 343 0.82 -8.48 -5.18
C ASP A 343 1.45 -9.21 -6.35
N VAL A 344 1.35 -8.60 -7.54
CA VAL A 344 1.77 -9.23 -8.79
C VAL A 344 2.57 -8.29 -9.68
N LEU A 345 3.39 -8.85 -10.55
CA LEU A 345 3.88 -8.17 -11.75
C LEU A 345 3.01 -8.54 -12.93
N MET A 346 2.57 -7.54 -13.66
CA MET A 346 1.79 -7.67 -14.90
C MET A 346 2.55 -7.06 -16.08
N VAL A 347 2.19 -7.47 -17.29
CA VAL A 347 2.74 -6.93 -18.54
C VAL A 347 1.68 -6.09 -19.24
N SER A 348 2.04 -4.85 -19.55
CA SER A 348 1.14 -3.92 -20.23
C SER A 348 0.92 -4.33 -21.68
N LYS A 349 -0.32 -4.24 -22.17
CA LYS A 349 -0.63 -4.53 -23.59
C LYS A 349 -0.24 -3.37 -24.52
N ARG A 350 -0.26 -2.13 -24.01
CA ARG A 350 -0.07 -0.90 -24.80
C ARG A 350 1.30 -0.26 -24.63
N SER A 351 2.26 -0.93 -24.00
CA SER A 351 3.63 -0.40 -23.96
C SER A 351 4.20 -0.26 -25.36
N PRO A 352 4.77 0.91 -25.70
CA PRO A 352 5.33 1.15 -27.03
C PRO A 352 6.62 0.36 -27.30
N THR A 353 7.26 -0.15 -26.26
CA THR A 353 8.55 -0.86 -26.34
C THR A 353 8.41 -2.37 -26.18
N LEU A 354 7.27 -2.87 -25.72
CA LEU A 354 7.08 -4.28 -25.36
C LEU A 354 7.49 -5.27 -26.46
N SER A 355 7.12 -5.00 -27.72
CA SER A 355 7.43 -5.91 -28.82
C SER A 355 8.93 -6.10 -29.04
N LYS A 356 9.72 -5.06 -28.77
CA LYS A 356 11.19 -5.09 -28.84
C LYS A 356 11.81 -5.75 -27.61
N ASP A 357 11.24 -5.50 -26.44
CA ASP A 357 11.84 -5.83 -25.14
C ASP A 357 11.22 -7.09 -24.51
N LEU A 358 10.31 -7.77 -25.21
CA LEU A 358 9.53 -8.90 -24.69
C LEU A 358 10.39 -10.04 -24.12
N GLY A 359 11.53 -10.33 -24.73
CA GLY A 359 12.46 -11.37 -24.24
C GLY A 359 13.02 -11.03 -22.85
N GLN A 360 13.41 -9.78 -22.64
CA GLN A 360 13.92 -9.27 -21.37
C GLN A 360 12.83 -9.20 -20.30
N VAL A 361 11.62 -8.79 -20.71
CA VAL A 361 10.43 -8.79 -19.83
C VAL A 361 10.12 -10.21 -19.33
N LYS A 362 10.07 -11.21 -20.20
CA LYS A 362 9.84 -12.60 -19.80
C LYS A 362 10.93 -13.12 -18.86
N ALA A 363 12.20 -12.86 -19.16
CA ALA A 363 13.31 -13.22 -18.29
C ALA A 363 13.20 -12.57 -16.90
N TYR A 364 12.72 -11.32 -16.83
CA TYR A 364 12.50 -10.61 -15.57
C TYR A 364 11.36 -11.23 -14.75
N LEU A 365 10.25 -11.62 -15.38
CA LEU A 365 9.17 -12.33 -14.71
C LEU A 365 9.62 -13.70 -14.17
N GLU A 366 10.40 -14.46 -14.97
CA GLU A 366 11.02 -15.72 -14.56
C GLU A 366 12.03 -15.52 -13.42
N PHE A 367 12.73 -14.38 -13.39
CA PHE A 367 13.65 -14.04 -12.30
C PHE A 367 12.89 -13.72 -10.99
N TRP A 368 11.79 -12.96 -11.07
CA TRP A 368 10.94 -12.64 -9.93
C TRP A 368 10.23 -13.87 -9.35
N SER A 369 9.97 -14.90 -10.14
CA SER A 369 9.30 -16.11 -9.67
C SER A 369 10.15 -17.00 -8.75
N LYS A 370 11.42 -16.69 -8.56
CA LYS A 370 12.34 -17.43 -7.68
C LYS A 370 12.20 -16.99 -6.24
N GLY A 371 12.15 -17.94 -5.30
CA GLY A 371 12.07 -17.63 -3.87
C GLY A 371 13.25 -16.79 -3.36
N SER A 372 14.46 -17.02 -3.91
CA SER A 372 15.63 -16.21 -3.58
C SER A 372 15.49 -14.73 -4.00
N THR A 373 14.81 -14.44 -5.09
CA THR A 373 14.51 -13.07 -5.54
C THR A 373 13.44 -12.42 -4.67
N GLN A 374 12.35 -13.14 -4.40
CA GLN A 374 11.25 -12.64 -3.56
C GLN A 374 11.72 -12.40 -2.12
N LEU A 375 12.68 -13.19 -1.63
CA LEU A 375 13.28 -13.01 -0.32
C LEU A 375 14.06 -11.67 -0.22
N ILE A 376 14.68 -11.20 -1.30
CA ILE A 376 15.31 -9.85 -1.34
C ILE A 376 14.27 -8.77 -1.05
N ASN A 377 13.06 -8.87 -1.66
CA ASN A 377 11.97 -7.94 -1.41
C ASN A 377 11.49 -7.99 0.06
N SER A 378 11.28 -9.20 0.57
CA SER A 378 10.84 -9.42 1.96
C SER A 378 11.85 -8.84 2.97
N GLN A 379 13.13 -9.11 2.79
CA GLN A 379 14.20 -8.62 3.67
C GLN A 379 14.33 -7.09 3.63
N ALA A 380 14.21 -6.48 2.45
CA ALA A 380 14.24 -5.02 2.32
C ALA A 380 13.10 -4.34 3.09
N GLN A 381 11.98 -5.03 3.27
CA GLN A 381 10.81 -4.55 3.99
C GLN A 381 10.73 -5.04 5.45
N GLY A 382 11.85 -5.52 6.01
CA GLY A 382 11.88 -6.02 7.40
C GLY A 382 11.02 -7.26 7.65
N GLY A 383 10.79 -8.07 6.61
CA GLY A 383 9.91 -9.24 6.66
C GLY A 383 8.42 -8.88 6.56
N GLY A 384 8.10 -7.68 6.07
CA GLY A 384 6.74 -7.15 5.94
C GLY A 384 5.91 -7.76 4.82
N VAL A 385 6.53 -8.55 3.97
CA VAL A 385 5.87 -9.33 2.92
C VAL A 385 6.42 -10.75 2.89
N ILE A 386 5.60 -11.70 2.46
CA ILE A 386 5.93 -13.12 2.43
C ILE A 386 6.13 -13.55 0.97
N PRO A 387 7.27 -14.16 0.61
CA PRO A 387 7.45 -14.78 -0.68
C PRO A 387 6.43 -15.90 -0.97
N PRO A 388 5.69 -15.86 -2.09
CA PRO A 388 4.78 -16.92 -2.49
C PRO A 388 5.45 -18.15 -3.13
N ALA A 389 6.74 -18.04 -3.51
CA ALA A 389 7.44 -19.12 -4.19
C ALA A 389 7.81 -20.26 -3.23
N ASN A 390 7.50 -21.50 -3.64
CA ASN A 390 7.71 -22.72 -2.86
C ASN A 390 9.20 -23.03 -2.57
N ASP A 391 10.11 -22.53 -3.41
CA ASP A 391 11.56 -22.71 -3.29
C ASP A 391 12.24 -21.64 -2.39
N THR A 392 11.45 -20.84 -1.66
CA THR A 392 11.96 -19.83 -0.75
C THR A 392 12.67 -20.44 0.46
N ASP A 393 13.89 -19.99 0.74
CA ASP A 393 14.58 -20.32 1.98
C ASP A 393 13.91 -19.63 3.19
N THR A 394 13.07 -20.39 3.90
CA THR A 394 12.36 -19.91 5.10
C THR A 394 13.29 -19.68 6.30
N GLY A 395 14.54 -20.13 6.25
CA GLY A 395 15.58 -19.79 7.24
C GLY A 395 15.82 -18.27 7.32
N GLY A 396 15.67 -17.57 6.19
CA GLY A 396 15.76 -16.12 6.09
C GLY A 396 14.55 -15.34 6.66
N TYR A 397 13.49 -15.99 7.11
CA TYR A 397 12.29 -15.31 7.65
C TYR A 397 12.53 -14.78 9.06
N THR A 398 12.03 -13.59 9.33
CA THR A 398 11.95 -13.04 10.69
C THR A 398 10.96 -13.83 11.55
N ALA A 399 11.00 -13.66 12.87
CA ALA A 399 10.01 -14.26 13.76
C ALA A 399 8.58 -13.78 13.41
N LEU A 400 8.45 -12.51 13.06
CA LEU A 400 7.18 -11.90 12.63
C LEU A 400 6.65 -12.56 11.34
N THR A 401 7.52 -12.73 10.33
CA THR A 401 7.17 -13.39 9.05
C THR A 401 6.76 -14.86 9.28
N LYS A 402 7.49 -15.60 10.15
CA LYS A 402 7.13 -16.99 10.51
C LYS A 402 5.76 -17.07 11.15
N LYS A 403 5.44 -16.14 12.05
CA LYS A 403 4.12 -16.03 12.69
C LYS A 403 3.03 -15.72 11.66
N ALA A 404 3.30 -14.81 10.72
CA ALA A 404 2.39 -14.46 9.65
C ALA A 404 2.05 -15.66 8.75
N VAL A 405 3.05 -16.44 8.35
CA VAL A 405 2.86 -17.70 7.61
C VAL A 405 1.98 -18.68 8.40
N GLN A 406 2.18 -18.78 9.72
CA GLN A 406 1.37 -19.68 10.54
C GLN A 406 -0.08 -19.24 10.62
N ILE A 407 -0.34 -17.95 10.83
CA ILE A 407 -1.72 -17.39 10.89
C ILE A 407 -2.47 -17.63 9.57
N ILE A 408 -1.78 -17.47 8.43
CA ILE A 408 -2.38 -17.74 7.11
C ILE A 408 -2.68 -19.25 6.95
N LYS A 409 -1.77 -20.13 7.40
CA LYS A 409 -2.01 -21.59 7.37
C LYS A 409 -3.19 -22.03 8.23
N ASP A 410 -3.44 -21.33 9.34
CA ASP A 410 -4.53 -21.63 10.28
C ASP A 410 -5.87 -21.06 9.79
N ALA A 411 -5.86 -20.15 8.82
CA ALA A 411 -7.06 -19.60 8.20
C ALA A 411 -7.73 -20.64 7.30
N LYS A 412 -9.04 -20.81 7.44
CA LYS A 412 -9.83 -21.68 6.55
C LYS A 412 -10.30 -20.97 5.30
N ARG A 413 -10.38 -19.65 5.34
CA ARG A 413 -10.82 -18.79 4.25
C ARG A 413 -9.91 -17.56 4.17
N ILE A 414 -9.54 -17.19 2.97
CA ILE A 414 -8.66 -16.04 2.68
C ILE A 414 -9.32 -15.19 1.60
N THR A 415 -9.40 -13.90 1.84
CA THR A 415 -9.80 -12.89 0.84
C THR A 415 -8.57 -12.11 0.40
N GLN A 416 -8.68 -11.41 -0.73
CA GLN A 416 -7.57 -10.56 -1.18
C GLN A 416 -7.54 -9.25 -0.39
N TYR A 417 -8.59 -8.55 -0.36
CA TYR A 417 -8.82 -7.24 0.26
C TYR A 417 -9.94 -6.53 -0.52
N PHE A 418 -10.70 -5.62 0.11
CA PHE A 418 -11.85 -4.97 -0.51
C PHE A 418 -11.55 -4.44 -1.92
N ASP A 419 -10.52 -3.61 -2.05
CA ASP A 419 -10.20 -2.94 -3.31
C ASP A 419 -9.63 -3.88 -4.39
N ARG A 420 -9.31 -5.13 -4.03
CA ARG A 420 -8.79 -6.16 -4.94
C ARG A 420 -9.85 -7.18 -5.32
N ASP A 421 -10.81 -7.41 -4.44
CA ASP A 421 -11.93 -8.36 -4.66
C ASP A 421 -13.20 -7.67 -5.15
N SER A 422 -13.19 -6.32 -5.26
CA SER A 422 -14.26 -5.54 -5.86
C SER A 422 -13.79 -4.81 -7.13
N ARG A 423 -14.75 -4.32 -7.91
CA ARG A 423 -14.47 -3.53 -9.13
C ARG A 423 -13.79 -2.20 -8.77
N PRO A 424 -12.78 -1.77 -9.58
CA PRO A 424 -11.97 -0.59 -9.25
C PRO A 424 -12.75 0.72 -9.18
N ASP A 425 -13.78 0.87 -10.01
CA ASP A 425 -14.61 2.06 -10.09
C ASP A 425 -15.58 2.19 -8.89
N PHE A 426 -15.85 1.09 -8.16
CA PHE A 426 -16.57 1.11 -6.89
C PHE A 426 -15.64 1.23 -5.68
N SER A 427 -14.53 0.51 -5.66
CA SER A 427 -13.61 0.48 -4.50
C SER A 427 -12.81 1.77 -4.32
N GLY A 428 -12.70 2.60 -5.35
CA GLY A 428 -11.85 3.80 -5.40
C GLY A 428 -12.44 5.03 -4.69
N PRO A 429 -11.81 6.22 -4.93
CA PRO A 429 -12.08 7.46 -4.19
C PRO A 429 -13.50 8.01 -4.37
N ASN A 430 -14.15 7.74 -5.51
CA ASN A 430 -15.53 8.16 -5.76
C ASN A 430 -16.58 7.17 -5.21
N GLY A 431 -16.16 6.01 -4.72
CA GLY A 431 -17.00 4.94 -4.21
C GLY A 431 -16.72 4.62 -2.75
N MET A 432 -16.29 3.39 -2.47
CA MET A 432 -16.20 2.85 -1.11
C MET A 432 -15.30 3.68 -0.19
N GLN A 433 -14.16 4.19 -0.67
CA GLN A 433 -13.30 5.08 0.12
C GLN A 433 -14.06 6.31 0.62
N SER A 434 -14.82 6.97 -0.26
CA SER A 434 -15.62 8.14 0.12
C SER A 434 -16.75 7.79 1.10
N PHE A 435 -17.38 6.64 0.95
CA PHE A 435 -18.46 6.20 1.83
C PHE A 435 -17.94 5.88 3.24
N LEU A 436 -16.81 5.18 3.34
CA LEU A 436 -16.18 4.87 4.62
C LEU A 436 -15.66 6.14 5.30
N LEU A 437 -15.11 7.07 4.55
CA LEU A 437 -14.71 8.38 5.07
C LEU A 437 -15.92 9.15 5.62
N THR A 438 -17.07 9.08 4.96
CA THR A 438 -18.32 9.70 5.42
C THR A 438 -18.78 9.06 6.73
N PHE A 439 -18.73 7.74 6.85
CA PHE A 439 -18.99 7.03 8.09
C PHE A 439 -18.02 7.44 9.21
N LEU A 440 -16.72 7.45 8.96
CA LEU A 440 -15.71 7.80 9.97
C LEU A 440 -15.83 9.25 10.48
N LYS A 441 -16.33 10.17 9.64
CA LYS A 441 -16.62 11.55 10.06
C LYS A 441 -17.85 11.64 10.97
N ASN A 442 -18.80 10.75 10.83
CA ASN A 442 -20.04 10.70 11.64
C ASN A 442 -20.48 9.25 11.93
N PRO A 443 -19.75 8.52 12.79
CA PRO A 443 -20.01 7.08 13.00
C PRO A 443 -21.36 6.75 13.65
N LYS A 444 -22.04 7.76 14.21
CA LYS A 444 -23.39 7.65 14.79
C LYS A 444 -24.48 8.24 13.88
N GLY A 445 -24.13 8.57 12.64
CA GLY A 445 -25.03 9.08 11.64
C GLY A 445 -26.00 8.03 11.09
N ASP A 446 -26.80 8.44 10.12
CA ASP A 446 -27.75 7.56 9.45
C ASP A 446 -27.03 6.62 8.47
N THR A 447 -26.69 5.43 8.97
CA THR A 447 -26.04 4.37 8.17
C THR A 447 -26.98 3.76 7.14
N HIS A 448 -28.31 3.84 7.32
CA HIS A 448 -29.26 3.36 6.32
C HIS A 448 -29.25 4.23 5.06
N SER A 449 -29.25 5.55 5.24
CA SER A 449 -29.07 6.49 4.13
C SER A 449 -27.71 6.29 3.42
N LEU A 450 -26.63 6.06 4.17
CA LEU A 450 -25.31 5.75 3.61
C LEU A 450 -25.35 4.48 2.75
N GLN A 451 -25.93 3.40 3.25
CA GLN A 451 -26.10 2.14 2.51
C GLN A 451 -26.92 2.33 1.23
N GLY A 452 -28.01 3.14 1.29
CA GLY A 452 -28.79 3.51 0.11
C GLY A 452 -27.94 4.22 -0.95
N THR A 453 -27.07 5.15 -0.53
CA THR A 453 -26.15 5.87 -1.43
C THR A 453 -25.11 4.91 -2.03
N MET A 454 -24.53 4.02 -1.24
CA MET A 454 -23.60 2.98 -1.72
C MET A 454 -24.26 2.12 -2.80
N GLN A 455 -25.50 1.65 -2.57
CA GLN A 455 -26.22 0.82 -3.53
C GLN A 455 -26.55 1.58 -4.81
N GLN A 456 -27.03 2.82 -4.69
CA GLN A 456 -27.32 3.66 -5.86
C GLN A 456 -26.08 3.90 -6.70
N PHE A 457 -24.93 4.13 -6.07
CA PHE A 457 -23.67 4.29 -6.79
C PHE A 457 -23.28 2.99 -7.49
N TRP A 458 -23.35 1.84 -6.82
CA TRP A 458 -23.12 0.53 -7.44
C TRP A 458 -24.00 0.31 -8.67
N ASP A 459 -25.31 0.55 -8.53
CA ASP A 459 -26.29 0.34 -9.59
C ASP A 459 -26.10 1.32 -10.79
N SER A 460 -25.42 2.45 -10.58
CA SER A 460 -25.10 3.43 -11.63
C SER A 460 -23.86 3.07 -12.46
N LEU A 461 -23.05 2.13 -12.01
CA LEU A 461 -21.83 1.74 -12.70
C LEU A 461 -22.15 0.93 -13.97
N PRO A 462 -21.36 1.09 -15.04
CA PRO A 462 -21.56 0.32 -16.26
C PRO A 462 -21.36 -1.18 -15.98
N PRO A 463 -22.00 -2.06 -16.77
CA PRO A 463 -21.68 -3.50 -16.70
C PRO A 463 -20.16 -3.74 -16.87
N GLU A 464 -19.63 -4.71 -16.13
CA GLU A 464 -18.26 -5.16 -16.34
C GLU A 464 -18.12 -5.88 -17.68
N ALA A 465 -16.92 -5.77 -18.30
CA ALA A 465 -16.61 -6.36 -19.59
C ALA A 465 -16.49 -7.90 -19.52
#